data_0170e486a6880f666043d22591eb5662
#
_entry.id   0170e486a6880f666043d22591eb5662
#
_cell.length_a   1.000
_cell.length_b   1.000
_cell.length_c   1.000
_cell.angle_alpha   90.00
_cell.angle_beta   90.00
_cell.angle_gamma   90.00
#
_symmetry.space_group_name_H-M   'P 1'
#
loop_
_entity.id
_entity.type
_entity.pdbx_description
1 polymer ?
#
loop_
_entity_poly.entity_id
_entity_poly.type
_entity_poly.pdbx_seq_one_letter_code
_entity_poly.pdbx_strand_id
1 'polypeptide(L)'
;MAEIQHLAICTKNNRRLARFYQLIFGLEESWNRFQNSPYAFYMSDGYINLNCLQIRPGSSYNRMVDGQEIMPDAGINHIGFTVKSVKDIEQRLSSLNPPVKLVASPQDGRYEEWRITDPDGTIFEIAEGGWEAGGPERLPAIRYVGIRSEDPERLASFYKSALPIREVNRVTDPTGEARAIFLSAGKTALGLLKKTSASKNGFERVGFQVGSIDEIKKRLHNAPPYLYPGEPEVSVMTAPSADPGKTLYLKDPDGNIVELSEEGWIA
;
A
#
# COMPACT_ATOMS: atom_id res chain seq x y z
N MET A 1 12.00 -5.48 13.89
CA MET A 1 11.00 -5.87 12.91
C MET A 1 10.78 -4.66 12.02
N ALA A 2 10.56 -4.83 10.73
CA ALA A 2 10.09 -3.74 9.87
C ALA A 2 8.56 -3.79 9.82
N GLU A 3 7.92 -2.62 9.82
CA GLU A 3 6.47 -2.49 9.88
C GLU A 3 5.97 -1.55 8.79
N ILE A 4 4.98 -1.96 8.02
CA ILE A 4 4.33 -1.04 7.07
C ILE A 4 3.47 -0.07 7.89
N GLN A 5 3.85 1.20 7.88
CA GLN A 5 3.11 2.27 8.57
C GLN A 5 2.75 3.45 7.67
N HIS A 6 3.12 3.36 6.40
CA HIS A 6 2.80 4.39 5.41
C HIS A 6 2.32 3.76 4.10
N LEU A 7 1.30 4.37 3.51
CA LEU A 7 0.76 4.04 2.19
C LEU A 7 0.41 5.33 1.46
N ALA A 8 0.90 5.50 0.25
CA ALA A 8 0.62 6.66 -0.57
C ALA A 8 -0.11 6.26 -1.87
N ILE A 9 -1.19 6.97 -2.17
CA ILE A 9 -1.98 6.81 -3.39
C ILE A 9 -1.93 8.13 -4.17
N CYS A 10 -1.42 8.09 -5.39
CA CYS A 10 -1.48 9.21 -6.32
C CYS A 10 -2.84 9.29 -7.00
N THR A 11 -3.41 10.48 -7.08
CA THR A 11 -4.77 10.71 -7.57
C THR A 11 -4.91 12.04 -8.29
N LYS A 12 -5.85 12.12 -9.23
CA LYS A 12 -6.23 13.38 -9.88
C LYS A 12 -7.14 14.25 -9.00
N ASN A 13 -7.73 13.68 -7.94
CA ASN A 13 -8.62 14.40 -7.02
C ASN A 13 -8.46 13.86 -5.59
N ASN A 14 -7.45 14.40 -4.89
CA ASN A 14 -7.09 13.95 -3.56
C ASN A 14 -8.21 14.15 -2.52
N ARG A 15 -9.03 15.21 -2.67
CA ARG A 15 -10.18 15.46 -1.78
C ARG A 15 -11.26 14.40 -1.92
N ARG A 16 -11.60 14.03 -3.17
CA ARG A 16 -12.60 12.99 -3.44
C ARG A 16 -12.12 11.65 -2.89
N LEU A 17 -10.88 11.28 -3.17
CA LEU A 17 -10.32 10.03 -2.71
C LEU A 17 -10.23 9.96 -1.18
N ALA A 18 -9.73 11.02 -0.54
CA ALA A 18 -9.69 11.11 0.93
C ALA A 18 -11.09 10.97 1.54
N ARG A 19 -12.07 11.68 0.96
CA ARG A 19 -13.45 11.63 1.46
C ARG A 19 -14.07 10.23 1.34
N PHE A 20 -13.72 9.49 0.30
CA PHE A 20 -14.10 8.09 0.17
C PHE A 20 -13.58 7.25 1.34
N TYR A 21 -12.28 7.28 1.62
CA TYR A 21 -11.69 6.51 2.71
C TYR A 21 -12.22 6.94 4.09
N GLN A 22 -12.51 8.22 4.28
CA GLN A 22 -13.14 8.71 5.50
C GLN A 22 -14.57 8.17 5.68
N LEU A 23 -15.41 8.28 4.65
CA LEU A 23 -16.83 7.91 4.75
C LEU A 23 -17.05 6.40 4.78
N ILE A 24 -16.30 5.65 3.97
CA ILE A 24 -16.50 4.21 3.84
C ILE A 24 -15.77 3.46 4.94
N PHE A 25 -14.53 3.82 5.23
CA PHE A 25 -13.69 3.10 6.19
C PHE A 25 -13.52 3.82 7.53
N GLY A 26 -13.97 5.06 7.64
CA GLY A 26 -13.85 5.81 8.90
C GLY A 26 -12.43 6.24 9.23
N LEU A 27 -11.55 6.37 8.22
CA LEU A 27 -10.21 6.89 8.47
C LEU A 27 -10.32 8.33 8.97
N GLU A 28 -9.54 8.66 9.98
CA GLU A 28 -9.50 10.00 10.55
C GLU A 28 -8.37 10.79 9.91
N GLU A 29 -8.57 12.10 9.79
CA GLU A 29 -7.51 13.01 9.37
C GLU A 29 -6.36 12.92 10.39
N SER A 30 -5.18 12.57 9.91
CA SER A 30 -4.00 12.46 10.77
C SER A 30 -3.23 13.76 10.76
N TRP A 31 -2.83 14.21 11.95
CA TRP A 31 -1.97 15.36 12.11
C TRP A 31 -0.53 14.95 11.80
N ASN A 32 -0.05 15.34 10.64
CA ASN A 32 1.35 15.20 10.34
C ASN A 32 1.95 16.55 9.90
N ARG A 33 3.25 16.54 9.69
CA ARG A 33 4.06 17.71 9.32
C ARG A 33 3.67 18.42 8.01
N PHE A 34 2.77 17.82 7.22
CA PHE A 34 2.37 18.33 5.89
C PHE A 34 0.93 18.88 5.84
N GLN A 35 0.31 19.12 6.98
CA GLN A 35 -1.10 19.52 7.11
C GLN A 35 -1.54 20.72 6.27
N ASN A 36 -0.63 21.61 5.92
CA ASN A 36 -0.95 22.78 5.13
C ASN A 36 -0.75 22.57 3.62
N SER A 37 -0.47 21.34 3.18
CA SER A 37 -0.33 21.07 1.75
C SER A 37 -1.70 20.89 1.10
N PRO A 38 -2.10 21.73 0.13
CA PRO A 38 -3.34 21.50 -0.63
C PRO A 38 -3.23 20.28 -1.56
N TYR A 39 -2.04 19.69 -1.63
CA TYR A 39 -1.69 18.62 -2.57
C TYR A 39 -1.66 17.25 -1.94
N ALA A 40 -1.86 17.14 -0.64
CA ALA A 40 -1.87 15.86 0.06
C ALA A 40 -2.90 15.87 1.19
N PHE A 41 -3.66 14.78 1.31
CA PHE A 41 -4.51 14.50 2.47
C PHE A 41 -3.97 13.28 3.21
N TYR A 42 -3.78 13.44 4.49
CA TYR A 42 -3.21 12.45 5.39
C TYR A 42 -4.30 11.93 6.30
N MET A 43 -4.47 10.62 6.31
CA MET A 43 -5.50 9.95 7.11
C MET A 43 -4.88 8.74 7.81
N SER A 44 -5.54 8.25 8.84
CA SER A 44 -5.08 7.09 9.57
C SER A 44 -6.22 6.23 10.09
N ASP A 45 -5.94 4.93 10.21
CA ASP A 45 -6.73 3.94 10.95
C ASP A 45 -6.25 3.76 12.41
N GLY A 46 -5.30 4.60 12.86
CA GLY A 46 -4.61 4.48 14.15
C GLY A 46 -3.28 3.71 14.08
N TYR A 47 -2.96 3.07 12.94
CA TYR A 47 -1.71 2.35 12.72
C TYR A 47 -1.02 2.72 11.41
N ILE A 48 -1.75 2.75 10.31
CA ILE A 48 -1.24 3.16 9.00
C ILE A 48 -1.58 4.61 8.72
N ASN A 49 -0.59 5.37 8.26
CA ASN A 49 -0.76 6.68 7.67
C ASN A 49 -1.02 6.51 6.17
N LEU A 50 -2.24 6.85 5.72
CA LEU A 50 -2.64 6.82 4.31
C LEU A 50 -2.59 8.23 3.73
N ASN A 51 -1.82 8.42 2.65
CA ASN A 51 -1.70 9.68 1.94
C ASN A 51 -2.40 9.63 0.59
N CYS A 52 -3.30 10.57 0.34
CA CYS A 52 -3.86 10.84 -0.97
C CYS A 52 -3.12 12.02 -1.60
N LEU A 53 -2.22 11.72 -2.55
CA LEU A 53 -1.31 12.66 -3.18
C LEU A 53 -1.87 13.18 -4.50
N GLN A 54 -1.96 14.51 -4.65
CA GLN A 54 -2.40 15.13 -5.89
C GLN A 54 -1.35 14.98 -7.00
N ILE A 55 -1.72 14.34 -8.10
CA ILE A 55 -0.89 14.30 -9.32
C ILE A 55 -0.79 15.72 -9.90
N ARG A 56 0.42 16.26 -10.00
CA ARG A 56 0.69 17.60 -10.49
C ARG A 56 2.12 17.76 -10.98
N PRO A 57 2.41 18.73 -11.86
CA PRO A 57 3.78 19.11 -12.17
C PRO A 57 4.56 19.58 -10.92
N GLY A 58 5.87 19.36 -10.92
CA GLY A 58 6.76 19.76 -9.83
C GLY A 58 6.58 18.97 -8.53
N SER A 59 5.93 17.80 -8.58
CA SER A 59 5.83 16.91 -7.42
C SER A 59 7.11 16.13 -7.22
N SER A 60 7.54 15.92 -5.97
CA SER A 60 8.69 15.06 -5.63
C SER A 60 8.47 13.58 -5.98
N TYR A 61 7.26 13.18 -6.33
CA TYR A 61 6.91 11.84 -6.77
C TYR A 61 6.95 11.67 -8.30
N ASN A 62 7.20 12.75 -9.06
CA ASN A 62 7.39 12.67 -10.49
C ASN A 62 8.79 12.12 -10.81
N ARG A 63 8.90 11.40 -11.91
CA ARG A 63 10.20 10.90 -12.39
C ARG A 63 10.76 11.84 -13.46
N MET A 64 12.06 11.98 -13.50
CA MET A 64 12.74 12.66 -14.60
C MET A 64 13.29 11.59 -15.56
N VAL A 65 12.87 11.64 -16.81
CA VAL A 65 13.36 10.74 -17.88
C VAL A 65 13.79 11.61 -19.05
N ASP A 66 15.04 11.53 -19.43
CA ASP A 66 15.65 12.31 -20.54
C ASP A 66 15.35 13.82 -20.45
N GLY A 67 15.37 14.37 -19.22
CA GLY A 67 15.09 15.77 -18.94
C GLY A 67 13.60 16.16 -18.98
N GLN A 68 12.71 15.19 -19.17
CA GLN A 68 11.27 15.38 -19.12
C GLN A 68 10.69 14.89 -17.80
N GLU A 69 9.77 15.67 -17.24
CA GLU A 69 9.03 15.28 -16.05
C GLU A 69 7.90 14.33 -16.40
N ILE A 70 7.93 13.13 -15.80
CA ILE A 70 6.89 12.10 -15.95
C ILE A 70 6.10 12.01 -14.66
N MET A 71 4.85 12.43 -14.72
CA MET A 71 3.92 12.29 -13.59
C MET A 71 3.53 10.82 -13.39
N PRO A 72 3.29 10.39 -12.13
CA PRO A 72 2.81 9.03 -11.88
C PRO A 72 1.39 8.84 -12.42
N ASP A 73 1.07 7.60 -12.75
CA ASP A 73 -0.33 7.20 -12.94
C ASP A 73 -1.10 7.31 -11.63
N ALA A 74 -2.45 7.40 -11.70
CA ALA A 74 -3.29 7.25 -10.53
C ALA A 74 -3.19 5.80 -10.00
N GLY A 75 -3.09 5.66 -8.68
CA GLY A 75 -2.96 4.36 -8.04
C GLY A 75 -2.01 4.37 -6.84
N ILE A 76 -1.82 3.22 -6.22
CA ILE A 76 -0.85 3.06 -5.13
C ILE A 76 0.54 3.36 -5.70
N ASN A 77 1.22 4.34 -5.11
CA ASN A 77 2.51 4.83 -5.57
C ASN A 77 3.68 4.20 -4.80
N HIS A 78 3.59 4.18 -3.47
CA HIS A 78 4.60 3.59 -2.61
C HIS A 78 4.02 3.20 -1.25
N ILE A 79 4.76 2.36 -0.55
CA ILE A 79 4.57 2.05 0.87
C ILE A 79 5.80 2.46 1.65
N GLY A 80 5.64 2.70 2.95
CA GLY A 80 6.75 3.03 3.84
C GLY A 80 6.88 2.02 4.98
N PHE A 81 8.11 1.58 5.20
CA PHE A 81 8.47 0.70 6.31
C PHE A 81 9.16 1.49 7.42
N THR A 82 8.57 1.50 8.60
CA THR A 82 9.28 1.91 9.81
C THR A 82 10.22 0.80 10.24
N VAL A 83 11.47 1.15 10.48
CA VAL A 83 12.54 0.23 10.91
C VAL A 83 13.23 0.77 12.16
N LYS A 84 13.92 -0.11 12.88
CA LYS A 84 14.68 0.29 14.09
C LYS A 84 15.99 1.01 13.76
N SER A 85 16.58 0.71 12.59
CA SER A 85 17.86 1.26 12.16
C SER A 85 17.93 1.23 10.64
N VAL A 86 17.99 2.40 10.01
CA VAL A 86 18.23 2.56 8.58
C VAL A 86 19.62 2.04 8.22
N LYS A 87 20.61 2.24 9.08
CA LYS A 87 21.98 1.74 8.89
C LYS A 87 22.02 0.21 8.75
N ASP A 88 21.24 -0.51 9.56
CA ASP A 88 21.17 -1.97 9.46
C ASP A 88 20.54 -2.41 8.13
N ILE A 89 19.56 -1.67 7.65
CA ILE A 89 18.95 -1.93 6.34
C ILE A 89 19.95 -1.65 5.22
N GLU A 90 20.70 -0.57 5.30
CA GLU A 90 21.76 -0.25 4.32
C GLU A 90 22.81 -1.37 4.24
N GLN A 91 23.22 -1.93 5.38
CA GLN A 91 24.15 -3.07 5.41
C GLN A 91 23.56 -4.31 4.75
N ARG A 92 22.27 -4.62 5.00
CA ARG A 92 21.58 -5.73 4.34
C ARG A 92 21.50 -5.54 2.83
N LEU A 93 21.11 -4.34 2.38
CA LEU A 93 21.00 -4.01 0.95
C LEU A 93 22.33 -4.05 0.22
N SER A 94 23.42 -3.59 0.87
CA SER A 94 24.77 -3.65 0.29
C SER A 94 25.32 -5.08 0.18
N SER A 95 24.77 -6.01 0.95
CA SER A 95 25.14 -7.44 0.91
C SER A 95 24.34 -8.23 -0.15
N LEU A 96 23.36 -7.62 -0.82
CA LEU A 96 22.63 -8.25 -1.91
C LEU A 96 23.51 -8.37 -3.18
N ASN A 97 23.10 -9.24 -4.07
CA ASN A 97 23.76 -9.39 -5.37
C ASN A 97 22.74 -9.25 -6.53
N PRO A 98 22.75 -8.16 -7.30
CA PRO A 98 23.60 -6.97 -7.12
C PRO A 98 23.25 -6.14 -5.87
N PRO A 99 24.19 -5.35 -5.34
CA PRO A 99 23.92 -4.45 -4.22
C PRO A 99 22.87 -3.40 -4.57
N VAL A 100 22.01 -3.09 -3.61
CA VAL A 100 20.98 -2.06 -3.73
C VAL A 100 21.34 -0.86 -2.84
N LYS A 101 21.15 0.34 -3.35
CA LYS A 101 21.45 1.58 -2.63
C LYS A 101 20.20 2.23 -2.09
N LEU A 102 20.32 2.80 -0.90
CA LEU A 102 19.36 3.78 -0.38
C LEU A 102 19.53 5.10 -1.13
N VAL A 103 18.43 5.69 -1.53
CA VAL A 103 18.39 7.03 -2.13
C VAL A 103 17.58 7.93 -1.21
N ALA A 104 18.16 9.05 -0.77
CA ALA A 104 17.44 10.01 0.08
C ALA A 104 16.16 10.45 -0.62
N SER A 105 15.04 10.39 0.06
CA SER A 105 13.77 10.94 -0.43
C SER A 105 13.89 12.46 -0.47
N PRO A 106 13.48 13.13 -1.56
CA PRO A 106 13.57 14.57 -1.69
C PRO A 106 12.49 15.25 -0.83
N GLN A 107 12.63 15.21 0.48
CA GLN A 107 11.71 15.84 1.42
C GLN A 107 12.40 16.94 2.24
N ASP A 108 11.61 17.86 2.78
CA ASP A 108 12.02 19.12 3.41
C ASP A 108 12.61 19.04 4.83
N GLY A 109 13.30 17.97 5.13
CA GLY A 109 14.35 17.98 6.17
C GLY A 109 13.92 17.73 7.61
N ARG A 110 12.75 17.19 7.93
CA ARG A 110 12.36 16.89 9.33
C ARG A 110 12.56 15.44 9.76
N TYR A 111 12.54 14.50 8.82
CA TYR A 111 12.89 13.09 9.02
C TYR A 111 13.63 12.60 7.79
N GLU A 112 14.61 11.76 8.00
CA GLU A 112 15.33 11.12 6.91
C GLU A 112 14.48 9.96 6.40
N GLU A 113 13.86 10.13 5.24
CA GLU A 113 13.20 9.09 4.49
C GLU A 113 14.10 8.65 3.33
N TRP A 114 14.18 7.34 3.14
CA TRP A 114 15.02 6.73 2.14
C TRP A 114 14.17 5.90 1.19
N ARG A 115 14.46 5.99 -0.10
CA ARG A 115 13.79 5.21 -1.15
C ARG A 115 14.63 4.04 -1.58
N ILE A 116 13.95 2.94 -1.84
CA ILE A 116 14.49 1.72 -2.40
C ILE A 116 13.58 1.30 -3.56
N THR A 117 14.20 0.77 -4.61
CA THR A 117 13.48 0.15 -5.72
C THR A 117 13.69 -1.36 -5.63
N ASP A 118 12.61 -2.13 -5.61
CA ASP A 118 12.68 -3.58 -5.63
C ASP A 118 13.06 -4.13 -7.02
N PRO A 119 13.31 -5.45 -7.18
CA PRO A 119 13.68 -6.04 -8.45
C PRO A 119 12.67 -5.86 -9.60
N ASP A 120 11.40 -5.57 -9.28
CA ASP A 120 10.34 -5.35 -10.26
C ASP A 120 10.09 -3.86 -10.55
N GLY A 121 10.88 -2.96 -9.93
CA GLY A 121 10.79 -1.53 -10.11
C GLY A 121 9.79 -0.84 -9.17
N THR A 122 9.24 -1.55 -8.17
CA THR A 122 8.34 -0.96 -7.19
C THR A 122 9.13 -0.15 -6.16
N ILE A 123 8.66 1.06 -5.87
CA ILE A 123 9.32 1.95 -4.90
C ILE A 123 8.71 1.75 -3.52
N PHE A 124 9.57 1.65 -2.51
CA PHE A 124 9.18 1.72 -1.12
C PHE A 124 10.12 2.63 -0.33
N GLU A 125 9.60 3.19 0.74
CA GLU A 125 10.32 4.11 1.61
C GLU A 125 10.68 3.43 2.93
N ILE A 126 11.76 3.90 3.56
CA ILE A 126 12.25 3.44 4.86
C ILE A 126 12.51 4.65 5.73
N ALA A 127 12.08 4.60 6.99
CA ALA A 127 12.40 5.60 8.00
C ALA A 127 12.48 4.95 9.40
N GLU A 128 13.16 5.62 10.33
CA GLU A 128 13.19 5.20 11.75
C GLU A 128 11.99 5.72 12.55
N GLY A 129 11.07 6.44 11.90
CA GLY A 129 9.84 7.01 12.45
C GLY A 129 9.23 8.06 11.53
N GLY A 130 8.24 8.80 12.00
CA GLY A 130 7.65 9.95 11.29
C GLY A 130 6.34 9.66 10.58
N TRP A 131 5.90 8.41 10.56
CA TRP A 131 4.59 8.01 10.04
C TRP A 131 3.63 7.57 11.15
N GLU A 132 3.93 7.91 12.39
CA GLU A 132 3.08 7.54 13.52
C GLU A 132 1.65 8.02 13.25
N ALA A 133 0.76 7.08 13.20
CA ALA A 133 -0.66 7.34 13.10
C ALA A 133 -1.17 7.71 14.51
N GLY A 134 -1.60 8.94 14.67
CA GLY A 134 -2.18 9.37 15.94
C GLY A 134 -3.52 8.67 16.20
N GLY A 135 -3.79 8.33 17.46
CA GLY A 135 -5.07 7.78 17.88
C GLY A 135 -5.09 6.26 18.09
N PRO A 136 -6.19 5.74 18.65
CA PRO A 136 -6.36 4.32 18.88
C PRO A 136 -6.61 3.57 17.58
N GLU A 137 -5.96 2.45 17.43
CA GLU A 137 -6.20 1.52 16.33
C GLU A 137 -7.62 0.93 16.43
N ARG A 138 -8.32 0.88 15.30
CA ARG A 138 -9.68 0.37 15.21
C ARG A 138 -9.99 -0.20 13.83
N LEU A 139 -11.00 -1.06 13.74
CA LEU A 139 -11.56 -1.53 12.48
C LEU A 139 -12.63 -0.53 11.95
N PRO A 140 -12.70 -0.32 10.65
CA PRO A 140 -11.86 -0.86 9.56
C PRO A 140 -10.41 -0.41 9.62
N ALA A 141 -9.48 -1.30 9.28
CA ALA A 141 -8.04 -1.00 9.32
C ALA A 141 -7.30 -1.60 8.13
N ILE A 142 -6.30 -0.89 7.61
CA ILE A 142 -5.44 -1.36 6.54
C ILE A 142 -4.54 -2.48 7.09
N ARG A 143 -4.68 -3.69 6.55
CA ARG A 143 -3.94 -4.88 7.00
C ARG A 143 -3.28 -5.64 5.88
N TYR A 144 -3.38 -5.14 4.65
CA TYR A 144 -2.82 -5.80 3.51
C TYR A 144 -2.47 -4.81 2.40
N VAL A 145 -1.33 -5.04 1.75
CA VAL A 145 -0.96 -4.39 0.49
C VAL A 145 -0.48 -5.48 -0.47
N GLY A 146 -1.04 -5.51 -1.67
CA GLY A 146 -0.72 -6.48 -2.71
C GLY A 146 0.15 -5.90 -3.82
N ILE A 147 1.23 -6.61 -4.16
CA ILE A 147 2.12 -6.33 -5.28
C ILE A 147 2.05 -7.48 -6.27
N ARG A 148 1.87 -7.18 -7.57
CA ARG A 148 1.99 -8.14 -8.66
C ARG A 148 3.42 -8.27 -9.12
N SER A 149 3.86 -9.52 -9.32
CA SER A 149 5.19 -9.87 -9.81
C SER A 149 5.11 -11.05 -10.78
N GLU A 150 5.99 -11.05 -11.78
CA GLU A 150 6.20 -12.25 -12.62
C GLU A 150 6.85 -13.38 -11.82
N ASP A 151 7.63 -13.03 -10.80
CA ASP A 151 8.33 -13.98 -9.94
C ASP A 151 8.17 -13.60 -8.46
N PRO A 152 7.06 -14.01 -7.81
CA PRO A 152 6.83 -13.76 -6.38
C PRO A 152 7.90 -14.35 -5.46
N GLU A 153 8.54 -15.45 -5.85
CA GLU A 153 9.62 -16.09 -5.06
C GLU A 153 10.87 -15.21 -5.01
N ARG A 154 11.29 -14.68 -6.17
CA ARG A 154 12.41 -13.75 -6.26
C ARG A 154 12.12 -12.50 -5.43
N LEU A 155 10.91 -11.98 -5.53
CA LEU A 155 10.50 -10.78 -4.81
C LEU A 155 10.43 -11.03 -3.30
N ALA A 156 9.90 -12.19 -2.86
CA ALA A 156 9.89 -12.60 -1.46
C ALA A 156 11.31 -12.74 -0.88
N SER A 157 12.20 -13.35 -1.66
CA SER A 157 13.62 -13.48 -1.28
C SER A 157 14.29 -12.13 -1.10
N PHE A 158 14.03 -11.18 -2.00
CA PHE A 158 14.52 -9.82 -1.89
C PHE A 158 14.02 -9.14 -0.60
N TYR A 159 12.70 -9.11 -0.37
CA TYR A 159 12.14 -8.44 0.80
C TYR A 159 12.62 -9.06 2.13
N LYS A 160 12.71 -10.39 2.23
CA LYS A 160 13.24 -11.09 3.42
C LYS A 160 14.72 -10.81 3.65
N SER A 161 15.49 -10.62 2.60
CA SER A 161 16.92 -10.28 2.71
C SER A 161 17.14 -8.81 3.08
N ALA A 162 16.37 -7.91 2.44
CA ALA A 162 16.47 -6.46 2.67
C ALA A 162 15.90 -6.04 4.03
N LEU A 163 14.79 -6.63 4.46
CA LEU A 163 14.02 -6.22 5.65
C LEU A 163 13.91 -7.35 6.68
N PRO A 164 13.85 -7.04 7.97
CA PRO A 164 13.61 -8.04 9.02
C PRO A 164 12.12 -8.44 9.10
N ILE A 165 11.59 -9.00 8.03
CA ILE A 165 10.24 -9.52 7.88
C ILE A 165 10.28 -11.02 7.57
N ARG A 166 9.15 -11.72 7.73
CA ARG A 166 9.07 -13.17 7.53
C ARG A 166 7.85 -13.56 6.69
N GLU A 167 7.96 -14.70 6.02
CA GLU A 167 6.82 -15.33 5.35
C GLU A 167 5.85 -15.90 6.42
N VAL A 168 4.57 -15.64 6.25
CA VAL A 168 3.51 -16.06 7.17
C VAL A 168 2.46 -16.93 6.50
N ASN A 169 2.29 -16.82 5.19
CA ASN A 169 1.35 -17.65 4.43
C ASN A 169 1.78 -17.75 2.97
N ARG A 170 1.30 -18.79 2.29
CA ARG A 170 1.59 -19.07 0.88
C ARG A 170 0.41 -19.79 0.24
N VAL A 171 0.07 -19.36 -0.96
CA VAL A 171 -0.88 -20.05 -1.83
C VAL A 171 -0.14 -20.59 -3.04
N THR A 172 -0.26 -21.89 -3.31
CA THR A 172 0.34 -22.53 -4.47
C THR A 172 -0.75 -23.07 -5.40
N ASP A 173 -0.41 -23.23 -6.66
CA ASP A 173 -1.24 -23.98 -7.58
C ASP A 173 -0.99 -25.51 -7.46
N PRO A 174 -1.74 -26.35 -8.21
CA PRO A 174 -1.56 -27.80 -8.18
C PRO A 174 -0.17 -28.30 -8.60
N THR A 175 0.62 -27.46 -9.30
CA THR A 175 2.01 -27.79 -9.68
C THR A 175 3.02 -27.43 -8.59
N GLY A 176 2.58 -26.75 -7.52
CA GLY A 176 3.43 -26.24 -6.44
C GLY A 176 4.00 -24.84 -6.71
N GLU A 177 3.67 -24.21 -7.85
CA GLU A 177 4.10 -22.84 -8.14
C GLU A 177 3.38 -21.84 -7.23
N ALA A 178 4.12 -20.87 -6.69
CA ALA A 178 3.53 -19.83 -5.83
C ALA A 178 2.59 -18.91 -6.62
N ARG A 179 1.33 -18.86 -6.21
CA ARG A 179 0.31 -17.92 -6.68
C ARG A 179 0.28 -16.65 -5.84
N ALA A 180 0.56 -16.80 -4.56
CA ALA A 180 0.72 -15.68 -3.64
C ALA A 180 1.65 -16.06 -2.49
N ILE A 181 2.47 -15.11 -2.04
CA ILE A 181 3.33 -15.23 -0.85
C ILE A 181 3.01 -14.05 0.05
N PHE A 182 2.73 -14.29 1.32
CA PHE A 182 2.40 -13.25 2.28
C PHE A 182 3.54 -13.09 3.29
N LEU A 183 4.05 -11.87 3.38
CA LEU A 183 5.10 -11.49 4.32
C LEU A 183 4.50 -10.64 5.43
N SER A 184 4.83 -10.92 6.70
CA SER A 184 4.41 -10.10 7.83
C SER A 184 5.29 -8.88 7.97
N ALA A 185 4.70 -7.70 7.95
CA ALA A 185 5.36 -6.42 8.16
C ALA A 185 4.64 -5.64 9.28
N GLY A 186 4.89 -6.04 10.52
CA GLY A 186 4.12 -5.59 11.67
C GLY A 186 2.73 -6.21 11.69
N LYS A 187 1.68 -5.38 11.74
CA LYS A 187 0.28 -5.80 11.71
C LYS A 187 -0.28 -5.90 10.27
N THR A 188 0.53 -5.60 9.26
CA THR A 188 0.13 -5.57 7.85
C THR A 188 0.81 -6.67 7.08
N ALA A 189 0.07 -7.38 6.22
CA ALA A 189 0.63 -8.31 5.27
C ALA A 189 1.09 -7.60 4.00
N LEU A 190 2.30 -7.90 3.54
CA LEU A 190 2.73 -7.62 2.18
C LEU A 190 2.50 -8.89 1.34
N GLY A 191 1.54 -8.84 0.43
CA GLY A 191 1.24 -9.95 -0.46
C GLY A 191 1.94 -9.79 -1.80
N LEU A 192 2.69 -10.80 -2.17
CA LEU A 192 3.38 -10.89 -3.45
C LEU A 192 2.61 -11.85 -4.34
N LEU A 193 1.93 -11.32 -5.33
CA LEU A 193 0.95 -12.03 -6.14
C LEU A 193 1.52 -12.36 -7.51
N LYS A 194 1.31 -13.60 -7.97
CA LYS A 194 1.68 -13.98 -9.33
C LYS A 194 0.92 -13.13 -10.34
N LYS A 195 1.66 -12.52 -11.24
CA LYS A 195 1.11 -11.73 -12.34
C LYS A 195 0.27 -12.62 -13.29
N THR A 196 -0.82 -12.06 -13.77
CA THR A 196 -1.60 -12.62 -14.87
C THR A 196 -1.21 -11.91 -16.17
N SER A 197 -1.58 -12.50 -17.33
CA SER A 197 -1.29 -11.89 -18.63
C SER A 197 -1.87 -10.48 -18.81
N ALA A 198 -2.95 -10.15 -18.10
CA ALA A 198 -3.62 -8.85 -18.16
C ALA A 198 -3.09 -7.81 -17.15
N SER A 199 -2.23 -8.20 -16.18
CA SER A 199 -1.75 -7.31 -15.13
C SER A 199 -0.33 -6.78 -15.41
N LYS A 200 -0.01 -5.61 -14.84
CA LYS A 200 1.35 -5.05 -14.81
C LYS A 200 2.04 -5.48 -13.50
N ASN A 201 3.37 -5.42 -13.46
CA ASN A 201 4.10 -5.50 -12.19
C ASN A 201 3.83 -4.25 -11.35
N GLY A 202 3.95 -4.36 -10.04
CA GLY A 202 3.79 -3.26 -9.09
C GLY A 202 2.55 -3.39 -8.21
N PHE A 203 2.22 -2.32 -7.52
CA PHE A 203 1.08 -2.29 -6.63
C PHE A 203 -0.23 -2.56 -7.36
N GLU A 204 -1.08 -3.38 -6.74
CA GLU A 204 -2.38 -3.73 -7.31
C GLU A 204 -3.54 -3.37 -6.38
N ARG A 205 -3.40 -3.63 -5.08
CA ARG A 205 -4.52 -3.52 -4.14
C ARG A 205 -4.12 -3.14 -2.73
N VAL A 206 -5.07 -2.56 -2.02
CA VAL A 206 -5.02 -2.36 -0.57
C VAL A 206 -6.11 -3.20 0.08
N GLY A 207 -5.82 -3.83 1.22
CA GLY A 207 -6.78 -4.65 1.96
C GLY A 207 -7.15 -4.05 3.30
N PHE A 208 -8.45 -3.97 3.56
CA PHE A 208 -9.00 -3.56 4.84
C PHE A 208 -9.56 -4.76 5.60
N GLN A 209 -9.04 -4.98 6.80
CA GLN A 209 -9.76 -5.80 7.77
C GLN A 209 -10.94 -4.99 8.30
N VAL A 210 -12.12 -5.59 8.29
CA VAL A 210 -13.37 -4.94 8.68
C VAL A 210 -14.09 -5.76 9.75
N GLY A 211 -14.88 -5.12 10.59
CA GLY A 211 -15.73 -5.83 11.55
C GLY A 211 -16.93 -6.50 10.89
N SER A 212 -17.40 -5.95 9.76
CA SER A 212 -18.50 -6.50 8.96
C SER A 212 -18.44 -5.98 7.52
N ILE A 213 -18.41 -6.89 6.57
CA ILE A 213 -18.51 -6.58 5.14
C ILE A 213 -19.87 -5.96 4.80
N ASP A 214 -20.94 -6.42 5.43
CA ASP A 214 -22.28 -5.88 5.19
C ASP A 214 -22.45 -4.43 5.66
N GLU A 215 -21.76 -4.05 6.71
CA GLU A 215 -21.66 -2.66 7.14
C GLU A 215 -20.99 -1.78 6.07
N ILE A 216 -19.91 -2.25 5.47
CA ILE A 216 -19.23 -1.52 4.38
C ILE A 216 -20.14 -1.40 3.15
N LYS A 217 -20.87 -2.47 2.78
CA LYS A 217 -21.87 -2.42 1.69
C LYS A 217 -22.95 -1.36 1.95
N LYS A 218 -23.46 -1.28 3.18
CA LYS A 218 -24.43 -0.24 3.58
C LYS A 218 -23.87 1.17 3.44
N ARG A 219 -22.61 1.38 3.89
CA ARG A 219 -21.95 2.68 3.73
C ARG A 219 -21.75 3.06 2.27
N LEU A 220 -21.38 2.10 1.43
CA LEU A 220 -21.24 2.29 -0.02
C LEU A 220 -22.58 2.65 -0.66
N HIS A 221 -23.67 1.93 -0.33
CA HIS A 221 -25.01 2.22 -0.84
C HIS A 221 -25.50 3.62 -0.47
N ASN A 222 -25.14 4.10 0.72
CA ASN A 222 -25.49 5.43 1.23
C ASN A 222 -24.44 6.51 0.88
N ALA A 223 -23.42 6.16 0.10
CA ALA A 223 -22.35 7.09 -0.26
C ALA A 223 -22.88 8.24 -1.13
N PRO A 224 -22.41 9.48 -0.92
CA PRO A 224 -22.82 10.60 -1.74
C PRO A 224 -22.45 10.38 -3.22
N PRO A 225 -23.35 10.75 -4.18
CA PRO A 225 -23.13 10.50 -5.62
C PRO A 225 -21.86 11.14 -6.20
N TYR A 226 -21.31 12.19 -5.58
CA TYR A 226 -20.09 12.83 -6.05
C TYR A 226 -18.83 11.96 -5.85
N LEU A 227 -18.89 10.93 -5.00
CA LEU A 227 -17.78 9.98 -4.83
C LEU A 227 -17.64 9.08 -6.06
N TYR A 228 -18.76 8.70 -6.65
CA TYR A 228 -18.80 7.89 -7.84
C TYR A 228 -19.64 8.58 -8.93
N PRO A 229 -19.12 8.78 -10.14
CA PRO A 229 -19.91 9.30 -11.25
C PRO A 229 -20.90 8.26 -11.81
N GLY A 230 -21.20 7.20 -11.08
CA GLY A 230 -22.09 6.09 -11.40
C GLY A 230 -22.27 5.23 -10.15
N GLU A 231 -22.79 4.02 -10.29
CA GLU A 231 -22.86 3.08 -9.18
C GLU A 231 -21.48 2.61 -8.74
N PRO A 232 -21.23 2.45 -7.43
CA PRO A 232 -19.98 1.88 -6.94
C PRO A 232 -19.77 0.48 -7.54
N GLU A 233 -18.66 0.26 -8.21
CA GLU A 233 -18.34 -1.06 -8.76
C GLU A 233 -17.92 -1.99 -7.60
N VAL A 234 -18.90 -2.75 -7.10
CA VAL A 234 -18.69 -3.81 -6.12
C VAL A 234 -18.70 -5.14 -6.85
N SER A 235 -17.58 -5.81 -6.91
CA SER A 235 -17.47 -7.12 -7.52
C SER A 235 -17.03 -8.17 -6.49
N VAL A 236 -17.75 -9.29 -6.45
CA VAL A 236 -17.25 -10.49 -5.79
C VAL A 236 -16.30 -11.15 -6.79
N MET A 237 -15.03 -10.83 -6.72
CA MET A 237 -14.02 -11.55 -7.49
C MET A 237 -13.63 -12.79 -6.71
N THR A 238 -13.59 -13.95 -7.39
CA THR A 238 -12.91 -15.14 -6.86
C THR A 238 -11.41 -14.84 -6.82
N ALA A 239 -10.95 -14.39 -5.67
CA ALA A 239 -9.51 -14.18 -5.48
C ALA A 239 -8.80 -15.54 -5.29
N PRO A 240 -7.51 -15.58 -5.57
CA PRO A 240 -6.60 -16.53 -4.97
C PRO A 240 -6.32 -16.12 -3.51
N SER A 241 -7.34 -15.93 -2.70
CA SER A 241 -7.18 -15.82 -1.26
C SER A 241 -7.24 -17.21 -0.66
N ALA A 242 -6.54 -17.40 0.45
CA ALA A 242 -6.54 -18.67 1.16
C ALA A 242 -7.94 -19.05 1.72
N ASP A 243 -8.90 -18.10 1.67
CA ASP A 243 -10.29 -18.34 2.05
C ASP A 243 -11.26 -17.57 1.14
N PRO A 244 -11.81 -18.24 0.09
CA PRO A 244 -12.72 -17.61 -0.87
C PRO A 244 -14.08 -17.20 -0.27
N GLY A 245 -14.39 -17.56 0.98
CA GLY A 245 -15.73 -17.35 1.56
C GLY A 245 -15.99 -15.98 2.17
N LYS A 246 -14.95 -15.19 2.48
CA LYS A 246 -15.08 -13.97 3.31
C LYS A 246 -14.38 -12.74 2.76
N THR A 247 -14.03 -12.73 1.48
CA THR A 247 -13.35 -11.61 0.83
C THR A 247 -14.26 -10.94 -0.17
N LEU A 248 -14.40 -9.62 -0.07
CA LEU A 248 -15.09 -8.79 -1.04
C LEU A 248 -14.11 -7.82 -1.69
N TYR A 249 -14.27 -7.58 -2.98
CA TYR A 249 -13.52 -6.56 -3.71
C TYR A 249 -14.43 -5.41 -4.10
N LEU A 250 -13.90 -4.22 -3.99
CA LEU A 250 -14.53 -3.02 -4.53
C LEU A 250 -13.46 -2.15 -5.18
N LYS A 251 -13.88 -1.20 -5.98
CA LYS A 251 -12.99 -0.16 -6.50
C LYS A 251 -13.23 1.14 -5.74
N ASP A 252 -12.16 1.84 -5.42
CA ASP A 252 -12.24 3.21 -4.96
C ASP A 252 -12.63 4.16 -6.13
N PRO A 253 -12.85 5.47 -5.89
CA PRO A 253 -13.25 6.42 -6.95
C PRO A 253 -12.25 6.58 -8.10
N ASP A 254 -11.01 6.15 -7.94
CA ASP A 254 -9.96 6.19 -8.97
C ASP A 254 -9.72 4.82 -9.62
N GLY A 255 -10.48 3.80 -9.22
CA GLY A 255 -10.42 2.45 -9.76
C GLY A 255 -9.39 1.54 -9.08
N ASN A 256 -8.78 1.95 -7.96
CA ASN A 256 -7.90 1.07 -7.21
C ASN A 256 -8.70 -0.06 -6.57
N ILE A 257 -8.14 -1.26 -6.60
CA ILE A 257 -8.78 -2.42 -5.96
C ILE A 257 -8.62 -2.32 -4.45
N VAL A 258 -9.75 -2.37 -3.76
CA VAL A 258 -9.82 -2.47 -2.30
C VAL A 258 -10.39 -3.83 -1.94
N GLU A 259 -9.60 -4.63 -1.23
CA GLU A 259 -9.99 -5.95 -0.74
C GLU A 259 -10.48 -5.85 0.70
N LEU A 260 -11.59 -6.50 1.01
CA LEU A 260 -12.17 -6.53 2.36
C LEU A 260 -12.10 -7.94 2.92
N SER A 261 -11.67 -8.07 4.17
CA SER A 261 -11.70 -9.34 4.92
C SER A 261 -12.16 -9.09 6.35
N GLU A 262 -13.01 -9.97 6.89
CA GLU A 262 -13.37 -9.94 8.31
C GLU A 262 -12.30 -10.62 9.18
N GLU A 263 -11.52 -11.54 8.62
CA GLU A 263 -10.48 -12.31 9.35
C GLU A 263 -9.08 -11.70 9.24
N GLY A 264 -8.83 -10.88 8.22
CA GLY A 264 -7.50 -10.34 7.93
C GLY A 264 -6.63 -11.31 7.12
N TRP A 265 -5.30 -11.08 7.08
CA TRP A 265 -4.32 -11.82 6.26
C TRP A 265 -3.15 -12.39 7.06
N ILE A 266 -3.04 -12.04 8.33
CA ILE A 266 -2.00 -12.51 9.26
C ILE A 266 -2.71 -13.18 10.43
N ALA A 267 -2.45 -14.46 10.61
CA ALA A 267 -2.91 -15.24 11.77
C ALA A 267 -1.94 -15.10 12.94
#